data_a9e6bc65587f9ecbe628c331f4f0af69
#
_entry.id   a9e6bc65587f9ecbe628c331f4f0af69
#
_cell.length_a   1.000
_cell.length_b   1.000
_cell.length_c   1.000
_cell.angle_alpha   90.00
_cell.angle_beta   90.00
_cell.angle_gamma   90.00
#
_symmetry.space_group_name_H-M   'P 1'
#
loop_
_entity.id
_entity.type
_entity.pdbx_description
1 polymer ?
#
loop_
_entity_poly.entity_id
_entity_poly.type
_entity_poly.pdbx_seq_one_letter_code
_entity_poly.pdbx_strand_id
1 'polypeptide(L)'
;MKVRKAVIPAAGLGTRFLPATKAMPKEMVPIVDKPTIQFIVEEAKKSGIEDILIVTGKNKRSIEDHFDANPELEQDLEEKGKTELLHLTQSITNLGVNLYYTRQPHPAGLGDAILRARSFVGDEPF
;
A
#
# COMPACT_ATOMS: atom_id res chain seq x y z
N MET A 1 22.94 10.17 -7.89
CA MET A 1 21.59 10.30 -8.47
C MET A 1 20.58 9.98 -7.39
N LYS A 2 19.58 10.83 -7.23
CA LYS A 2 18.55 10.64 -6.21
C LYS A 2 17.61 9.51 -6.60
N VAL A 3 17.31 8.62 -5.64
CA VAL A 3 16.30 7.58 -5.82
C VAL A 3 14.91 8.19 -5.52
N ARG A 4 14.02 8.22 -6.51
CA ARG A 4 12.67 8.79 -6.39
C ARG A 4 11.58 7.74 -6.43
N LYS A 5 11.88 6.54 -6.90
CA LYS A 5 10.92 5.47 -7.12
C LYS A 5 11.17 4.29 -6.19
N ALA A 6 10.10 3.70 -5.69
CA ALA A 6 10.15 2.48 -4.90
C ALA A 6 9.18 1.45 -5.48
N VAL A 7 9.54 0.19 -5.33
CA VAL A 7 8.70 -0.94 -5.73
C VAL A 7 8.45 -1.78 -4.48
N ILE A 8 7.19 -2.03 -4.17
CA ILE A 8 6.80 -2.84 -3.02
C ILE A 8 6.14 -4.12 -3.51
N PRO A 9 6.81 -5.28 -3.42
CA PRO A 9 6.19 -6.57 -3.74
C PRO A 9 5.19 -6.93 -2.65
N ALA A 10 3.92 -7.12 -3.03
CA ALA A 10 2.84 -7.41 -2.10
C ALA A 10 1.90 -8.52 -2.61
N ALA A 11 2.38 -9.37 -3.50
CA ALA A 11 1.57 -10.42 -4.10
C ALA A 11 1.67 -11.79 -3.40
N GLY A 12 2.51 -11.94 -2.38
CA GLY A 12 2.71 -13.19 -1.66
C GLY A 12 1.50 -13.63 -0.87
N LEU A 13 1.42 -14.92 -0.54
CA LEU A 13 0.27 -15.54 0.11
C LEU A 13 0.21 -15.35 1.63
N GLY A 14 1.28 -14.88 2.26
CA GLY A 14 1.31 -14.62 3.70
C GLY A 14 1.21 -15.87 4.57
N THR A 15 1.74 -16.99 4.12
CA THR A 15 1.60 -18.28 4.82
C THR A 15 2.23 -18.30 6.22
N ARG A 16 3.22 -17.45 6.47
CA ARG A 16 3.89 -17.35 7.78
C ARG A 16 2.99 -16.79 8.87
N PHE A 17 1.90 -16.11 8.50
CA PHE A 17 1.00 -15.43 9.42
C PHE A 17 -0.37 -16.09 9.51
N LEU A 18 -0.50 -17.31 9.00
CA LEU A 18 -1.75 -18.07 9.14
C LEU A 18 -2.04 -18.35 10.62
N PRO A 19 -3.31 -18.35 11.06
CA PRO A 19 -4.52 -18.15 10.23
C PRO A 19 -4.92 -16.70 9.98
N ALA A 20 -4.21 -15.70 10.51
CA ALA A 20 -4.58 -14.29 10.36
C ALA A 20 -4.69 -13.86 8.89
N THR A 21 -3.87 -14.42 8.02
CA THR A 21 -3.82 -14.07 6.60
C THR A 21 -4.70 -14.95 5.70
N LYS A 22 -5.55 -15.80 6.28
CA LYS A 22 -6.43 -16.65 5.47
C LYS A 22 -7.35 -15.82 4.57
N ALA A 23 -7.93 -14.76 5.11
CA ALA A 23 -8.86 -13.88 4.38
C ALA A 23 -8.38 -12.42 4.35
N MET A 24 -7.14 -12.17 4.76
CA MET A 24 -6.59 -10.82 4.86
C MET A 24 -5.14 -10.83 4.37
N PRO A 25 -4.73 -9.86 3.51
CA PRO A 25 -3.33 -9.74 3.13
C PRO A 25 -2.42 -9.52 4.34
N LYS A 26 -1.23 -10.12 4.33
CA LYS A 26 -0.24 -9.90 5.41
C LYS A 26 0.12 -8.42 5.55
N GLU A 27 0.09 -7.69 4.44
CA GLU A 27 0.39 -6.26 4.40
C GLU A 27 -0.63 -5.41 5.17
N MET A 28 -1.81 -5.96 5.42
CA MET A 28 -2.88 -5.29 6.17
C MET A 28 -2.92 -5.69 7.65
N VAL A 29 -2.05 -6.59 8.09
CA VAL A 29 -1.94 -6.94 9.51
C VAL A 29 -1.48 -5.68 10.27
N PRO A 30 -2.25 -5.22 11.27
CA PRO A 30 -1.93 -3.96 11.93
C PRO A 30 -0.79 -4.10 12.93
N ILE A 31 -0.01 -3.03 13.04
CA ILE A 31 0.89 -2.81 14.17
C ILE A 31 0.22 -1.72 15.00
N VAL A 32 -0.35 -2.11 16.14
CA VAL A 32 -1.25 -1.32 16.97
C VAL A 32 -2.55 -1.01 16.22
N ASP A 33 -2.63 0.11 15.51
CA ASP A 33 -3.83 0.56 14.81
C ASP A 33 -3.61 0.84 13.31
N LYS A 34 -2.39 0.63 12.83
CA LYS A 34 -2.00 1.01 11.48
C LYS A 34 -1.53 -0.23 10.70
N PRO A 35 -2.08 -0.48 9.49
CA PRO A 35 -1.61 -1.60 8.67
C PRO A 35 -0.12 -1.51 8.35
N THR A 36 0.54 -2.65 8.32
CA THR A 36 1.98 -2.74 8.04
C THR A 36 2.39 -2.00 6.78
N ILE A 37 1.61 -2.13 5.70
CA ILE A 37 1.92 -1.47 4.41
C ILE A 37 1.96 0.05 4.55
N GLN A 38 1.15 0.64 5.42
CA GLN A 38 1.14 2.08 5.63
C GLN A 38 2.46 2.57 6.23
N PHE A 39 3.03 1.82 7.18
CA PHE A 39 4.35 2.15 7.73
C PHE A 39 5.43 2.17 6.64
N ILE A 40 5.39 1.20 5.75
CA ILE A 40 6.35 1.08 4.65
C ILE A 40 6.24 2.29 3.71
N VAL A 41 5.02 2.66 3.33
CA VAL A 41 4.76 3.82 2.47
C VAL A 41 5.20 5.12 3.14
N GLU A 42 4.88 5.29 4.41
CA GLU A 42 5.30 6.47 5.18
C GLU A 42 6.81 6.59 5.28
N GLU A 43 7.50 5.46 5.50
CA GLU A 43 8.95 5.43 5.57
C GLU A 43 9.59 5.77 4.22
N ALA A 44 9.05 5.24 3.14
CA ALA A 44 9.50 5.56 1.80
C ALA A 44 9.39 7.07 1.52
N LYS A 45 8.26 7.67 1.89
CA LYS A 45 8.07 9.12 1.75
C LYS A 45 9.13 9.91 2.53
N LYS A 46 9.38 9.53 3.78
CA LYS A 46 10.40 10.19 4.60
C LYS A 46 11.80 10.08 4.01
N SER A 47 12.04 9.04 3.23
CA SER A 47 13.31 8.79 2.56
C SER A 47 13.44 9.54 1.22
N GLY A 48 12.45 10.32 0.84
CA GLY A 48 12.48 11.13 -0.38
C GLY A 48 11.88 10.45 -1.60
N ILE A 49 11.20 9.33 -1.43
CA ILE A 49 10.49 8.65 -2.52
C ILE A 49 9.25 9.45 -2.90
N GLU A 50 9.04 9.61 -4.21
CA GLU A 50 7.92 10.38 -4.77
C GLU A 50 6.87 9.47 -5.39
N ASP A 51 7.30 8.39 -6.06
CA ASP A 51 6.44 7.45 -6.76
C ASP A 51 6.67 6.03 -6.23
N ILE A 52 5.59 5.35 -5.89
CA ILE A 52 5.63 3.98 -5.36
C ILE A 52 4.74 3.09 -6.23
N LEU A 53 5.31 2.00 -6.72
CA LEU A 53 4.55 0.93 -7.37
C LEU A 53 4.37 -0.23 -6.40
N ILE A 54 3.13 -0.59 -6.14
CA ILE A 54 2.80 -1.77 -5.35
C ILE A 54 2.43 -2.89 -6.32
N VAL A 55 3.17 -3.99 -6.25
CA VAL A 55 2.91 -5.18 -7.06
C VAL A 55 1.95 -6.07 -6.27
N THR A 56 0.69 -6.09 -6.69
CA THR A 56 -0.38 -6.81 -6.01
C THR A 56 -0.71 -8.12 -6.70
N GLY A 57 -1.67 -8.84 -6.18
CA GLY A 57 -2.16 -10.08 -6.74
C GLY A 57 -3.58 -10.36 -6.28
N LYS A 58 -3.97 -11.60 -6.41
CA LYS A 58 -5.29 -12.07 -5.98
C LYS A 58 -5.49 -11.79 -4.48
N ASN A 59 -6.69 -11.34 -4.10
CA ASN A 59 -7.09 -11.08 -2.71
C ASN A 59 -6.29 -9.97 -2.02
N LYS A 60 -5.74 -9.03 -2.78
CA LYS A 60 -4.96 -7.89 -2.25
C LYS A 60 -5.69 -6.54 -2.38
N ARG A 61 -6.97 -6.54 -2.74
CA ARG A 61 -7.73 -5.31 -2.97
C ARG A 61 -7.80 -4.40 -1.74
N SER A 62 -7.78 -4.97 -0.54
CA SER A 62 -7.81 -4.17 0.69
C SER A 62 -6.61 -3.22 0.82
N ILE A 63 -5.49 -3.52 0.17
CA ILE A 63 -4.33 -2.60 0.13
C ILE A 63 -4.71 -1.32 -0.63
N GLU A 64 -5.29 -1.47 -1.81
CA GLU A 64 -5.75 -0.33 -2.61
C GLU A 64 -6.83 0.44 -1.88
N ASP A 65 -7.82 -0.26 -1.34
CA ASP A 65 -8.93 0.35 -0.62
C ASP A 65 -8.44 1.13 0.61
N HIS A 66 -7.37 0.69 1.25
CA HIS A 66 -6.82 1.38 2.42
C HIS A 66 -6.31 2.78 2.09
N PHE A 67 -5.67 2.94 0.93
CA PHE A 67 -5.09 4.21 0.51
C PHE A 67 -6.06 5.09 -0.27
N ASP A 68 -7.17 4.53 -0.73
CA ASP A 68 -8.18 5.28 -1.46
C ASP A 68 -9.07 6.10 -0.51
N ALA A 69 -9.66 7.16 -1.03
CA ALA A 69 -10.66 7.92 -0.30
C ALA A 69 -11.89 7.03 -0.03
N ASN A 70 -12.52 7.24 1.12
CA ASN A 70 -13.76 6.58 1.48
C ASN A 70 -14.81 7.64 1.83
N PRO A 71 -15.48 8.23 0.81
CA PRO A 71 -16.40 9.34 1.03
C PRO A 71 -17.55 9.03 1.99
N GLU A 72 -18.08 7.80 1.96
CA GLU A 72 -19.18 7.41 2.85
C GLU A 72 -18.73 7.41 4.31
N LEU A 73 -17.56 6.84 4.60
CA LEU A 73 -17.00 6.84 5.95
C LEU A 73 -16.69 8.26 6.41
N GLU A 74 -16.09 9.07 5.55
CA GLU A 74 -15.72 10.45 5.86
C GLU A 74 -16.98 11.28 6.17
N GLN A 75 -18.04 11.12 5.39
CA GLN A 75 -19.30 11.79 5.64
C GLN A 75 -19.92 11.38 6.98
N ASP A 76 -19.90 10.09 7.29
CA ASP A 76 -20.42 9.57 8.57
C ASP A 76 -19.65 10.17 9.76
N LEU A 77 -18.33 10.23 9.67
CA LEU A 77 -17.47 10.80 10.71
C LEU A 77 -17.74 12.30 10.89
N GLU A 78 -17.93 13.02 9.80
CA GLU A 78 -18.25 14.45 9.82
C GLU A 78 -19.59 14.70 10.49
N GLU A 79 -20.64 13.96 10.11
CA GLU A 79 -21.98 14.07 10.68
C GLU A 79 -22.00 13.77 12.18
N LYS A 80 -21.16 12.85 12.64
CA LYS A 80 -21.05 12.47 14.05
C LYS A 80 -20.08 13.35 14.84
N GLY A 81 -19.47 14.36 14.20
CA GLY A 81 -18.53 15.27 14.84
C GLY A 81 -17.22 14.63 15.26
N LYS A 82 -16.83 13.48 14.66
CA LYS A 82 -15.60 12.78 14.98
C LYS A 82 -14.43 13.33 14.17
N THR A 83 -14.05 14.57 14.47
CA THR A 83 -13.07 15.34 13.70
C THR A 83 -11.68 14.70 13.66
N GLU A 84 -11.21 14.15 14.78
CA GLU A 84 -9.87 13.54 14.83
C GLU A 84 -9.81 12.28 13.95
N LEU A 85 -10.83 11.44 14.01
CA LEU A 85 -10.91 10.24 13.16
C LEU A 85 -11.07 10.60 11.69
N LEU A 86 -11.81 11.67 11.40
CA LEU A 86 -11.95 12.18 10.03
C LEU A 86 -10.60 12.60 9.46
N HIS A 87 -9.84 13.41 10.20
CA HIS A 87 -8.52 13.85 9.78
C HIS A 87 -7.55 12.69 9.61
N LEU A 88 -7.57 11.72 10.53
CA LEU A 88 -6.76 10.52 10.43
C LEU A 88 -7.06 9.74 9.15
N THR A 89 -8.35 9.54 8.86
CA THR A 89 -8.79 8.81 7.66
C THR A 89 -8.36 9.55 6.38
N GLN A 90 -8.54 10.86 6.33
CA GLN A 90 -8.13 11.67 5.18
C GLN A 90 -6.61 11.70 4.99
N SER A 91 -5.84 11.66 6.07
CA SER A 91 -4.37 11.69 6.01
C SER A 91 -3.79 10.45 5.31
N ILE A 92 -4.48 9.31 5.37
CA ILE A 92 -4.05 8.08 4.70
C ILE A 92 -4.11 8.25 3.17
N THR A 93 -5.15 8.89 2.67
CA THR A 93 -5.28 9.17 1.23
C THR A 93 -4.28 10.23 0.75
N ASN A 94 -3.93 11.17 1.61
CA ASN A 94 -3.12 12.34 1.28
C ASN A 94 -1.69 12.23 1.84
N LEU A 95 -1.06 11.07 1.68
CA LEU A 95 0.30 10.85 2.21
C LEU A 95 1.39 11.64 1.49
N GLY A 96 1.09 12.20 0.31
CA GLY A 96 2.06 13.01 -0.43
C GLY A 96 3.01 12.22 -1.31
N VAL A 97 2.66 10.98 -1.64
CA VAL A 97 3.33 10.15 -2.63
C VAL A 97 2.32 9.73 -3.69
N ASN A 98 2.80 9.44 -4.87
CA ASN A 98 1.97 8.86 -5.92
C ASN A 98 2.02 7.34 -5.82
N LEU A 99 0.86 6.72 -5.64
CA LEU A 99 0.74 5.28 -5.55
C LEU A 99 0.24 4.72 -6.87
N TYR A 100 0.94 3.73 -7.37
CA TYR A 100 0.60 3.00 -8.58
C TYR A 100 0.50 1.52 -8.23
N TYR A 101 -0.33 0.79 -8.96
CA TYR A 101 -0.54 -0.63 -8.72
C TYR A 101 -0.35 -1.39 -10.02
N THR A 102 0.35 -2.50 -9.95
CA THR A 102 0.35 -3.49 -11.01
C THR A 102 0.08 -4.85 -10.43
N ARG A 103 -0.39 -5.76 -11.26
CA ARG A 103 -0.82 -7.06 -10.80
C ARG A 103 0.14 -8.14 -11.27
N GLN A 104 0.52 -9.01 -10.35
CA GLN A 104 1.19 -10.27 -10.66
C GLN A 104 0.10 -11.34 -10.76
N PRO A 105 -0.24 -11.83 -11.97
CA PRO A 105 -1.38 -12.74 -12.13
C PRO A 105 -1.16 -14.09 -11.45
N HIS A 106 0.10 -14.48 -11.28
CA HIS A 106 0.46 -15.70 -10.57
C HIS A 106 1.55 -15.40 -9.54
N PRO A 107 1.52 -16.02 -8.36
CA PRO A 107 2.60 -15.83 -7.38
C PRO A 107 3.87 -16.53 -7.88
N ALA A 108 4.71 -15.79 -8.58
CA ALA A 108 5.91 -16.30 -9.25
C ALA A 108 7.21 -15.81 -8.60
N GLY A 109 7.14 -15.40 -7.33
CA GLY A 109 8.30 -15.00 -6.54
C GLY A 109 8.74 -13.55 -6.72
N LEU A 110 9.75 -13.16 -5.94
CA LEU A 110 10.24 -11.79 -5.85
C LEU A 110 10.82 -11.29 -7.18
N GLY A 111 11.59 -12.13 -7.88
CA GLY A 111 12.21 -11.74 -9.14
C GLY A 111 11.16 -11.35 -10.20
N ASP A 112 10.09 -12.13 -10.31
CA ASP A 112 9.00 -11.81 -11.24
C ASP A 112 8.26 -10.55 -10.82
N ALA A 113 8.03 -10.36 -9.51
CA ALA A 113 7.38 -9.16 -8.99
C ALA A 113 8.17 -7.91 -9.37
N ILE A 114 9.48 -7.94 -9.24
CA ILE A 114 10.34 -6.82 -9.63
C ILE A 114 10.33 -6.61 -11.14
N LEU A 115 10.31 -7.70 -11.92
CA LEU A 115 10.21 -7.61 -13.38
C LEU A 115 8.93 -6.90 -13.83
N ARG A 116 7.81 -7.07 -13.08
CA ARG A 116 6.56 -6.36 -13.36
C ARG A 116 6.69 -4.84 -13.23
N ALA A 117 7.72 -4.37 -12.54
CA ALA A 117 7.98 -2.93 -12.35
C ALA A 117 8.79 -2.31 -13.48
N ARG A 118 9.22 -3.08 -14.48
CA ARG A 118 10.13 -2.63 -15.54
C ARG A 118 9.70 -1.34 -16.21
N SER A 119 8.45 -1.25 -16.63
CA SER A 119 7.92 -0.05 -17.31
C SER A 119 7.82 1.14 -16.37
N PHE A 120 7.56 0.89 -15.11
CA PHE A 120 7.46 1.93 -14.10
C PHE A 120 8.82 2.57 -13.80
N VAL A 121 9.84 1.76 -13.61
CA VAL A 121 11.17 2.27 -13.21
C VAL A 121 11.96 2.81 -14.39
N GLY A 122 11.77 2.26 -15.60
CA GLY A 122 12.55 2.66 -16.76
C GLY A 122 14.04 2.52 -16.51
N ASP A 123 14.77 3.60 -16.73
CA ASP A 123 16.23 3.65 -16.50
C ASP A 123 16.61 4.33 -15.18
N GLU A 124 15.63 4.64 -14.34
CA GLU A 124 15.89 5.30 -13.06
C GLU A 124 16.32 4.31 -11.97
N PRO A 125 17.15 4.74 -11.02
CA PRO A 125 17.43 3.93 -9.84
C PRO A 125 16.16 3.81 -8.96
N PHE A 126 16.05 2.68 -8.29
CA PHE A 126 14.89 2.42 -7.42
C PHE A 126 15.28 1.52 -6.25
#